data_6eb834cae610b6e7110dee069e69e182
#
_entry.id   6eb834cae610b6e7110dee069e69e182
#
_cell.length_a   1.000
_cell.length_b   1.000
_cell.length_c   1.000
_cell.angle_alpha   90.00
_cell.angle_beta   90.00
_cell.angle_gamma   90.00
#
_symmetry.space_group_name_H-M   'P 1'
#
loop_
_entity.id
_entity.type
_entity.pdbx_description
1 polymer ?
#
loop_
_entity_poly.entity_id
_entity_poly.type
_entity_poly.pdbx_seq_one_letter_code
_entity_poly.pdbx_strand_id
1 'polypeptide(L)'
;MKICLFGISGIALGKHNVKDPRLDQAHQLVEAQKKTYAQVDVVDEKEMLTADAILTTRAALSDLLMKDLDAVETRLGRDAGPTEKAVLQKMADGLISEKPVAAIGLTADEFKAISAHNFYSNKPVVVAEDAELAVPDGLIVRAFNESGYISFLTVGGKENRAWPIRTGTTAWEAGGTIHTDIQKGFIRAEIISFADFIEAGGETQAKRAGKQRLELKTYVMQDYDLTNFRFNK
;
A
#
# COMPACT_ATOMS: atom_id res chain seq x y z
N MET A 1 -5.00 -0.10 5.67
CA MET A 1 -4.34 1.08 5.06
C MET A 1 -5.27 2.27 5.17
N LYS A 2 -4.74 3.44 5.59
CA LYS A 2 -5.44 4.73 5.58
C LYS A 2 -4.87 5.63 4.49
N ILE A 3 -5.74 6.27 3.70
CA ILE A 3 -5.37 7.26 2.68
C ILE A 3 -5.98 8.60 3.10
N CYS A 4 -5.14 9.60 3.35
CA CYS A 4 -5.61 10.95 3.65
C CYS A 4 -5.87 11.71 2.35
N LEU A 5 -7.02 12.35 2.24
CA LEU A 5 -7.31 13.31 1.17
C LEU A 5 -6.81 14.69 1.58
N PHE A 6 -6.00 15.31 0.73
CA PHE A 6 -5.51 16.68 0.92
C PHE A 6 -5.85 17.53 -0.31
N GLY A 7 -6.68 18.55 -0.11
CA GLY A 7 -7.15 19.40 -1.20
C GLY A 7 -8.03 18.70 -2.23
N ILE A 8 -8.63 17.55 -1.88
CA ILE A 8 -9.56 16.79 -2.74
C ILE A 8 -10.96 16.84 -2.15
N SER A 9 -11.94 17.16 -2.98
CA SER A 9 -13.36 17.06 -2.69
C SER A 9 -14.02 16.03 -3.62
N GLY A 10 -15.19 15.52 -3.25
CA GLY A 10 -15.97 14.60 -4.08
C GLY A 10 -15.70 13.12 -3.86
N ILE A 11 -14.66 12.74 -3.11
CA ILE A 11 -14.45 11.37 -2.63
C ILE A 11 -14.98 11.28 -1.19
N ALA A 12 -15.88 10.33 -0.93
CA ALA A 12 -16.45 10.15 0.40
C ALA A 12 -15.38 9.66 1.40
N LEU A 13 -15.47 10.08 2.66
CA LEU A 13 -14.66 9.54 3.74
C LEU A 13 -15.18 8.16 4.18
N GLY A 14 -14.29 7.35 4.76
CA GLY A 14 -14.61 6.02 5.27
C GLY A 14 -14.06 4.90 4.40
N LYS A 15 -14.67 3.71 4.49
CA LYS A 15 -14.17 2.51 3.82
C LYS A 15 -14.49 2.49 2.33
N HIS A 16 -13.45 2.29 1.53
CA HIS A 16 -13.54 2.11 0.08
C HIS A 16 -12.98 0.76 -0.34
N ASN A 17 -13.63 0.14 -1.33
CA ASN A 17 -13.10 -1.07 -1.96
C ASN A 17 -12.01 -0.69 -2.97
N VAL A 18 -10.89 -1.41 -2.92
CA VAL A 18 -9.86 -1.37 -3.96
C VAL A 18 -10.34 -2.26 -5.11
N LYS A 19 -11.09 -1.67 -6.03
CA LYS A 19 -11.77 -2.39 -7.12
C LYS A 19 -10.79 -2.74 -8.25
N ASP A 20 -9.78 -3.54 -7.92
CA ASP A 20 -8.86 -4.06 -8.92
C ASP A 20 -9.56 -5.10 -9.80
N PRO A 21 -9.56 -4.91 -11.14
CA PRO A 21 -10.28 -5.79 -12.06
C PRO A 21 -9.76 -7.23 -12.10
N ARG A 22 -8.57 -7.47 -11.60
CA ARG A 22 -7.99 -8.82 -11.51
C ARG A 22 -8.79 -9.74 -10.59
N LEU A 23 -9.41 -9.21 -9.53
CA LEU A 23 -10.30 -10.01 -8.71
C LEU A 23 -11.58 -10.41 -9.47
N ASP A 24 -12.07 -9.55 -10.35
CA ASP A 24 -13.23 -9.86 -11.21
C ASP A 24 -12.90 -10.98 -12.19
N GLN A 25 -11.73 -10.93 -12.82
CA GLN A 25 -11.22 -11.98 -13.70
C GLN A 25 -11.07 -13.31 -12.95
N ALA A 26 -10.48 -13.30 -11.75
CA ALA A 26 -10.37 -14.50 -10.92
C ALA A 26 -11.75 -15.07 -10.55
N HIS A 27 -12.72 -14.22 -10.26
CA HIS A 27 -14.08 -14.62 -9.87
C HIS A 27 -14.86 -15.25 -11.03
N GLN A 28 -14.55 -14.88 -12.26
CA GLN A 28 -15.14 -15.52 -13.45
C GLN A 28 -14.62 -16.93 -13.68
N LEU A 29 -13.36 -17.22 -13.30
CA LEU A 29 -12.73 -18.52 -13.46
C LEU A 29 -12.98 -19.47 -12.29
N VAL A 30 -13.22 -18.95 -11.09
CA VAL A 30 -13.51 -19.75 -9.89
C VAL A 30 -14.78 -19.23 -9.25
N GLU A 31 -15.87 -19.98 -9.47
CA GLU A 31 -17.15 -19.65 -8.88
C GLU A 31 -17.12 -19.70 -7.36
N ALA A 32 -17.59 -18.64 -6.72
CA ALA A 32 -17.77 -18.54 -5.29
C ALA A 32 -19.04 -17.71 -4.98
N GLN A 33 -19.63 -17.94 -3.81
CA GLN A 33 -20.86 -17.24 -3.40
C GLN A 33 -20.65 -15.73 -3.21
N LYS A 34 -19.41 -15.33 -2.89
CA LYS A 34 -19.09 -13.94 -2.57
C LYS A 34 -17.74 -13.54 -3.17
N LYS A 35 -17.66 -12.28 -3.58
CA LYS A 35 -16.43 -11.58 -3.97
C LYS A 35 -16.16 -10.43 -3.02
N THR A 36 -14.95 -10.37 -2.45
CA THR A 36 -14.57 -9.32 -1.49
C THR A 36 -13.26 -8.67 -1.91
N TYR A 37 -13.33 -7.39 -2.25
CA TYR A 37 -12.15 -6.58 -2.55
C TYR A 37 -11.35 -6.26 -1.28
N ALA A 38 -10.06 -5.97 -1.44
CA ALA A 38 -9.29 -5.28 -0.43
C ALA A 38 -9.94 -3.92 -0.10
N GLN A 39 -9.77 -3.45 1.13
CA GLN A 39 -10.35 -2.19 1.56
C GLN A 39 -9.27 -1.24 2.08
N VAL A 40 -9.50 0.05 1.81
CA VAL A 40 -8.76 1.16 2.38
C VAL A 40 -9.73 2.05 3.16
N ASP A 41 -9.21 2.79 4.13
CA ASP A 41 -9.94 3.78 4.91
C ASP A 41 -9.53 5.18 4.43
N VAL A 42 -10.45 5.89 3.80
CA VAL A 42 -10.23 7.24 3.31
C VAL A 42 -10.56 8.22 4.40
N VAL A 43 -9.60 9.06 4.78
CA VAL A 43 -9.68 9.98 5.93
C VAL A 43 -9.43 11.42 5.52
N ASP A 44 -9.85 12.36 6.36
CA ASP A 44 -9.63 13.79 6.15
C ASP A 44 -8.23 14.25 6.63
N GLU A 45 -7.93 15.53 6.45
CA GLU A 45 -6.66 16.14 6.81
C GLU A 45 -6.32 16.06 8.30
N LYS A 46 -7.31 15.88 9.19
CA LYS A 46 -7.08 15.76 10.63
C LYS A 46 -6.30 14.50 10.98
N GLU A 47 -6.45 13.47 10.17
CA GLU A 47 -5.73 12.20 10.33
C GLU A 47 -4.45 12.10 9.47
N MET A 48 -4.05 13.17 8.81
CA MET A 48 -2.93 13.17 7.85
C MET A 48 -1.63 12.60 8.43
N LEU A 49 -1.30 12.89 9.70
CA LEU A 49 -0.10 12.35 10.34
C LEU A 49 -0.15 10.83 10.54
N THR A 50 -1.32 10.28 10.80
CA THR A 50 -1.52 8.84 11.06
C THR A 50 -1.87 8.04 9.81
N ALA A 51 -2.13 8.70 8.69
CA ALA A 51 -2.40 8.04 7.42
C ALA A 51 -1.15 7.35 6.86
N ASP A 52 -1.36 6.26 6.12
CA ASP A 52 -0.28 5.52 5.44
C ASP A 52 0.19 6.22 4.16
N ALA A 53 -0.69 6.99 3.53
CA ALA A 53 -0.42 7.74 2.30
C ALA A 53 -1.28 9.00 2.23
N ILE A 54 -0.87 9.94 1.39
CA ILE A 54 -1.63 11.15 1.06
C ILE A 54 -2.02 11.09 -0.41
N LEU A 55 -3.28 11.36 -0.70
CA LEU A 55 -3.80 11.59 -2.04
C LEU A 55 -4.11 13.07 -2.18
N THR A 56 -3.51 13.74 -3.14
CA THR A 56 -3.64 15.19 -3.35
C THR A 56 -3.82 15.52 -4.81
N THR A 57 -4.19 16.75 -5.12
CA THR A 57 -4.19 17.30 -6.50
C THR A 57 -2.87 18.01 -6.79
N ARG A 58 -2.58 18.21 -8.08
CA ARG A 58 -1.42 19.04 -8.49
C ARG A 58 -1.50 20.46 -7.91
N ALA A 59 -2.69 21.04 -7.87
CA ALA A 59 -2.92 22.37 -7.32
C ALA A 59 -2.65 22.46 -5.81
N ALA A 60 -3.02 21.40 -5.05
CA ALA A 60 -2.86 21.40 -3.59
C ALA A 60 -1.49 20.88 -3.12
N LEU A 61 -0.68 20.30 -4.01
CA LEU A 61 0.62 19.73 -3.65
C LEU A 61 1.53 20.76 -2.98
N SER A 62 1.63 21.96 -3.55
CA SER A 62 2.48 23.04 -3.00
C SER A 62 2.07 23.40 -1.58
N ASP A 63 0.77 23.50 -1.28
CA ASP A 63 0.26 23.79 0.07
C ASP A 63 0.59 22.69 1.07
N LEU A 64 0.57 21.43 0.63
CA LEU A 64 1.01 20.30 1.45
C LEU A 64 2.49 20.40 1.79
N LEU A 65 3.34 20.67 0.79
CA LEU A 65 4.78 20.74 0.98
C LEU A 65 5.20 21.97 1.79
N MET A 66 4.49 23.08 1.67
CA MET A 66 4.72 24.27 2.50
C MET A 66 4.52 23.98 3.99
N LYS A 67 3.57 23.13 4.39
CA LYS A 67 3.40 22.74 5.80
C LYS A 67 4.66 22.04 6.36
N ASP A 68 5.32 21.22 5.55
CA ASP A 68 6.57 20.56 5.96
C ASP A 68 7.75 21.53 5.90
N LEU A 69 7.79 22.43 4.91
CA LEU A 69 8.83 23.46 4.80
C LEU A 69 8.80 24.39 6.01
N ASP A 70 7.64 24.87 6.43
CA ASP A 70 7.47 25.71 7.63
C ASP A 70 8.00 25.01 8.89
N ALA A 71 7.75 23.70 9.02
CA ALA A 71 8.26 22.90 10.13
C ALA A 71 9.80 22.76 10.09
N VAL A 72 10.36 22.53 8.89
CA VAL A 72 11.81 22.45 8.66
C VAL A 72 12.49 23.78 8.97
N GLU A 73 11.99 24.90 8.44
CA GLU A 73 12.55 26.24 8.66
C GLU A 73 12.46 26.64 10.14
N THR A 74 11.32 26.36 10.78
CA THR A 74 11.17 26.58 12.24
C THR A 74 12.22 25.81 13.03
N ARG A 75 12.53 24.58 12.63
CA ARG A 75 13.54 23.77 13.32
C ARG A 75 14.97 24.23 13.02
N LEU A 76 15.26 24.66 11.78
CA LEU A 76 16.54 25.25 11.39
C LEU A 76 16.86 26.53 12.17
N GLY A 77 15.84 27.32 12.51
CA GLY A 77 15.95 28.54 13.32
C GLY A 77 16.25 28.30 14.81
N ARG A 78 16.19 27.02 15.28
CA ARG A 78 16.48 26.63 16.65
C ARG A 78 17.89 26.01 16.75
N ASP A 79 18.31 25.72 17.97
CA ASP A 79 19.59 25.05 18.20
C ASP A 79 19.46 23.55 17.84
N ALA A 80 19.86 23.21 16.61
CA ALA A 80 19.95 21.86 16.07
C ALA A 80 21.42 21.47 15.90
N GLY A 81 21.74 20.20 16.13
CA GLY A 81 23.09 19.69 15.93
C GLY A 81 23.53 19.74 14.45
N PRO A 82 24.84 19.70 14.14
CA PRO A 82 25.34 19.84 12.77
C PRO A 82 24.74 18.83 11.79
N THR A 83 24.63 17.57 12.20
CA THR A 83 24.04 16.50 11.37
C THR A 83 22.57 16.77 11.08
N GLU A 84 21.79 17.15 12.10
CA GLU A 84 20.38 17.48 11.94
C GLU A 84 20.19 18.66 11.00
N LYS A 85 21.01 19.73 11.17
CA LYS A 85 20.96 20.90 10.28
C LYS A 85 21.21 20.55 8.82
N ALA A 86 22.20 19.70 8.54
CA ALA A 86 22.50 19.27 7.18
C ALA A 86 21.31 18.50 6.55
N VAL A 87 20.66 17.62 7.32
CA VAL A 87 19.48 16.89 6.85
C VAL A 87 18.29 17.83 6.61
N LEU A 88 18.03 18.75 7.55
CA LEU A 88 16.96 19.73 7.42
C LEU A 88 17.17 20.64 6.20
N GLN A 89 18.42 21.06 5.91
CA GLN A 89 18.71 21.82 4.70
C GLN A 89 18.44 21.02 3.44
N LYS A 90 18.88 19.75 3.38
CA LYS A 90 18.57 18.84 2.27
C LYS A 90 17.06 18.69 2.07
N MET A 91 16.30 18.63 3.17
CA MET A 91 14.83 18.56 3.12
C MET A 91 14.23 19.87 2.57
N ALA A 92 14.69 21.04 3.05
CA ALA A 92 14.23 22.34 2.55
C ALA A 92 14.43 22.45 1.04
N ASP A 93 15.64 22.14 0.54
CA ASP A 93 15.97 22.18 -0.89
C ASP A 93 15.09 21.22 -1.71
N GLY A 94 14.81 20.02 -1.16
CA GLY A 94 13.90 19.06 -1.79
C GLY A 94 12.47 19.56 -1.85
N LEU A 95 11.94 20.09 -0.74
CA LEU A 95 10.57 20.61 -0.64
C LEU A 95 10.35 21.82 -1.56
N ILE A 96 11.32 22.73 -1.63
CA ILE A 96 11.33 23.88 -2.57
C ILE A 96 11.31 23.36 -4.03
N SER A 97 11.95 22.24 -4.30
CA SER A 97 11.94 21.57 -5.62
C SER A 97 10.70 20.71 -5.85
N GLU A 98 9.62 20.93 -5.10
CA GLU A 98 8.34 20.19 -5.15
C GLU A 98 8.46 18.67 -4.90
N LYS A 99 9.45 18.22 -4.13
CA LYS A 99 9.60 16.83 -3.75
C LYS A 99 9.07 16.60 -2.34
N PRO A 100 8.09 15.69 -2.14
CA PRO A 100 7.69 15.23 -0.81
C PRO A 100 8.89 14.67 -0.03
N VAL A 101 8.88 14.76 1.29
CA VAL A 101 9.98 14.27 2.15
C VAL A 101 10.36 12.83 1.83
N ALA A 102 9.37 11.95 1.62
CA ALA A 102 9.60 10.55 1.24
C ALA A 102 10.33 10.36 -0.09
N ALA A 103 10.29 11.36 -0.99
CA ALA A 103 10.92 11.31 -2.31
C ALA A 103 12.31 12.02 -2.38
N ILE A 104 12.77 12.63 -1.27
CA ILE A 104 14.07 13.35 -1.22
C ILE A 104 15.26 12.36 -1.21
N GLY A 105 15.03 11.09 -0.87
CA GLY A 105 16.09 10.09 -0.80
C GLY A 105 17.00 10.27 0.42
N LEU A 106 16.40 10.42 1.60
CA LEU A 106 17.13 10.42 2.87
C LEU A 106 17.63 9.00 3.18
N THR A 107 18.85 8.90 3.70
CA THR A 107 19.40 7.64 4.21
C THR A 107 18.77 7.27 5.56
N ALA A 108 18.97 6.02 6.01
CA ALA A 108 18.47 5.57 7.32
C ALA A 108 19.05 6.41 8.49
N ASP A 109 20.32 6.81 8.40
CA ASP A 109 20.94 7.67 9.42
C ASP A 109 20.41 9.10 9.39
N GLU A 110 20.12 9.65 8.19
CA GLU A 110 19.47 10.94 8.03
C GLU A 110 18.05 10.92 8.61
N PHE A 111 17.26 9.86 8.33
CA PHE A 111 15.94 9.67 8.96
C PHE A 111 16.03 9.60 10.48
N LYS A 112 17.04 8.91 11.01
CA LYS A 112 17.27 8.83 12.46
C LYS A 112 17.55 10.20 13.07
N ALA A 113 18.31 11.05 12.39
CA ALA A 113 18.65 12.40 12.87
C ALA A 113 17.42 13.31 13.02
N ILE A 114 16.36 13.08 12.24
CA ILE A 114 15.10 13.86 12.27
C ILE A 114 13.93 13.10 12.91
N SER A 115 14.15 11.92 13.49
CA SER A 115 13.10 11.02 13.99
C SER A 115 12.22 11.61 15.11
N ALA A 116 12.70 12.66 15.79
CA ALA A 116 11.94 13.38 16.81
C ALA A 116 10.85 14.32 16.20
N HIS A 117 10.83 14.50 14.90
CA HIS A 117 9.92 15.41 14.20
C HIS A 117 8.94 14.66 13.32
N ASN A 118 7.74 15.21 13.21
CA ASN A 118 6.69 14.68 12.35
C ASN A 118 6.56 15.55 11.10
N PHE A 119 6.75 14.94 9.93
CA PHE A 119 6.52 15.57 8.64
C PHE A 119 5.35 14.86 7.94
N TYR A 120 4.48 15.67 7.32
CA TYR A 120 3.28 15.15 6.65
C TYR A 120 3.63 14.31 5.43
N SER A 121 4.52 14.81 4.57
CA SER A 121 4.92 14.14 3.33
C SER A 121 6.05 13.12 3.48
N ASN A 122 6.36 12.69 4.73
CA ASN A 122 7.28 11.59 5.03
C ASN A 122 6.59 10.22 4.83
N LYS A 123 5.81 10.11 3.80
CA LYS A 123 5.06 8.93 3.35
C LYS A 123 4.71 9.10 1.87
N PRO A 124 4.24 8.05 1.19
CA PRO A 124 3.81 8.16 -0.20
C PRO A 124 2.79 9.30 -0.40
N VAL A 125 3.06 10.16 -1.36
CA VAL A 125 2.17 11.23 -1.81
C VAL A 125 1.80 10.94 -3.26
N VAL A 126 0.53 10.65 -3.50
CA VAL A 126 -0.01 10.33 -4.82
C VAL A 126 -0.75 11.55 -5.33
N VAL A 127 -0.31 12.08 -6.47
CA VAL A 127 -0.94 13.24 -7.11
C VAL A 127 -1.98 12.76 -8.11
N ALA A 128 -3.24 13.16 -7.88
CA ALA A 128 -4.35 12.83 -8.77
C ALA A 128 -4.37 13.79 -9.98
N GLU A 129 -4.63 13.24 -11.14
CA GLU A 129 -4.99 13.99 -12.33
C GLU A 129 -6.49 14.32 -12.32
N ASP A 130 -6.88 15.44 -12.91
CA ASP A 130 -8.29 15.89 -12.92
C ASP A 130 -9.26 14.82 -13.49
N ALA A 131 -8.82 14.11 -14.51
CA ALA A 131 -9.61 13.04 -15.11
C ALA A 131 -9.86 11.84 -14.15
N GLU A 132 -8.93 11.57 -13.25
CA GLU A 132 -9.03 10.47 -12.28
C GLU A 132 -10.01 10.78 -11.14
N LEU A 133 -10.17 12.07 -10.81
CA LEU A 133 -11.13 12.51 -9.79
C LEU A 133 -12.57 12.20 -10.20
N ALA A 134 -12.85 12.14 -11.51
CA ALA A 134 -14.15 11.74 -12.05
C ALA A 134 -14.41 10.22 -11.93
N VAL A 135 -13.36 9.40 -11.75
CA VAL A 135 -13.43 7.94 -11.64
C VAL A 135 -12.66 7.46 -10.42
N PRO A 136 -13.13 7.74 -9.21
CA PRO A 136 -12.37 7.56 -7.96
C PRO A 136 -11.96 6.10 -7.69
N ASP A 137 -12.67 5.11 -8.22
CA ASP A 137 -12.32 3.70 -8.03
C ASP A 137 -10.92 3.38 -8.60
N GLY A 138 -10.62 3.84 -9.82
CA GLY A 138 -9.30 3.66 -10.45
C GLY A 138 -8.20 4.41 -9.70
N LEU A 139 -8.50 5.61 -9.25
CA LEU A 139 -7.58 6.43 -8.44
C LEU A 139 -7.24 5.76 -7.10
N ILE A 140 -8.22 5.16 -6.43
CA ILE A 140 -8.00 4.41 -5.18
C ILE A 140 -7.11 3.18 -5.41
N VAL A 141 -7.31 2.44 -6.52
CA VAL A 141 -6.44 1.31 -6.89
C VAL A 141 -5.01 1.79 -7.12
N ARG A 142 -4.82 2.88 -7.86
CA ARG A 142 -3.50 3.47 -8.10
C ARG A 142 -2.85 3.95 -6.80
N ALA A 143 -3.58 4.68 -5.97
CA ALA A 143 -3.09 5.17 -4.68
C ALA A 143 -2.68 4.02 -3.75
N PHE A 144 -3.44 2.92 -3.74
CA PHE A 144 -3.09 1.71 -3.00
C PHE A 144 -1.75 1.12 -3.46
N ASN A 145 -1.57 0.93 -4.76
CA ASN A 145 -0.37 0.32 -5.33
C ASN A 145 0.87 1.23 -5.19
N GLU A 146 0.77 2.50 -5.53
CA GLU A 146 1.88 3.46 -5.43
C GLU A 146 2.29 3.74 -3.98
N SER A 147 1.43 3.42 -3.03
CA SER A 147 1.75 3.53 -1.60
C SER A 147 2.45 2.29 -1.03
N GLY A 148 2.91 1.37 -1.87
CA GLY A 148 3.65 0.19 -1.46
C GLY A 148 2.77 -0.90 -0.85
N TYR A 149 1.50 -0.97 -1.26
CA TYR A 149 0.60 -2.06 -0.92
C TYR A 149 0.34 -2.94 -2.14
N ILE A 150 0.17 -4.22 -1.90
CA ILE A 150 -0.24 -5.24 -2.86
C ILE A 150 -1.38 -6.06 -2.25
N SER A 151 -2.02 -6.87 -3.06
CA SER A 151 -2.97 -7.87 -2.57
C SER A 151 -2.50 -9.27 -2.89
N PHE A 152 -2.86 -10.24 -2.06
CA PHE A 152 -2.87 -11.65 -2.47
C PHE A 152 -4.31 -12.17 -2.49
N LEU A 153 -4.56 -13.23 -3.24
CA LEU A 153 -5.89 -13.80 -3.42
C LEU A 153 -6.04 -15.13 -2.70
N THR A 154 -7.19 -15.33 -2.07
CA THR A 154 -7.73 -16.63 -1.75
C THR A 154 -8.96 -16.85 -2.63
N VAL A 155 -9.02 -17.98 -3.34
CA VAL A 155 -10.12 -18.28 -4.26
C VAL A 155 -10.78 -19.61 -3.94
N GLY A 156 -12.04 -19.76 -4.33
CA GLY A 156 -12.82 -20.99 -4.15
C GLY A 156 -13.62 -21.03 -2.84
N GLY A 157 -14.44 -22.06 -2.70
CA GLY A 157 -15.29 -22.24 -1.54
C GLY A 157 -16.40 -21.19 -1.44
N LYS A 158 -16.46 -20.51 -0.30
CA LYS A 158 -17.50 -19.50 -0.04
C LYS A 158 -17.19 -18.10 -0.59
N GLU A 159 -15.90 -17.76 -0.73
CA GLU A 159 -15.49 -16.39 -1.01
C GLU A 159 -14.20 -16.35 -1.84
N ASN A 160 -14.22 -15.54 -2.90
CA ASN A 160 -13.02 -15.06 -3.57
C ASN A 160 -12.66 -13.71 -2.95
N ARG A 161 -11.45 -13.60 -2.38
CA ARG A 161 -11.08 -12.40 -1.61
C ARG A 161 -9.66 -11.93 -1.90
N ALA A 162 -9.53 -10.61 -2.07
CA ALA A 162 -8.26 -9.92 -2.10
C ALA A 162 -7.89 -9.45 -0.68
N TRP A 163 -6.68 -9.79 -0.24
CA TRP A 163 -6.14 -9.46 1.07
C TRP A 163 -5.03 -8.43 0.93
N PRO A 164 -5.19 -7.22 1.50
CA PRO A 164 -4.18 -6.18 1.39
C PRO A 164 -2.99 -6.49 2.31
N ILE A 165 -1.78 -6.35 1.78
CA ILE A 165 -0.52 -6.47 2.50
C ILE A 165 0.47 -5.41 2.00
N ARG A 166 1.52 -5.13 2.76
CA ARG A 166 2.61 -4.28 2.28
C ARG A 166 3.52 -5.07 1.33
N THR A 167 4.07 -4.39 0.34
CA THR A 167 5.17 -4.94 -0.48
C THR A 167 6.32 -5.37 0.43
N GLY A 168 6.87 -6.56 0.18
CA GLY A 168 7.90 -7.15 1.03
C GLY A 168 7.36 -8.05 2.15
N THR A 169 6.04 -8.13 2.36
CA THR A 169 5.42 -9.04 3.33
C THR A 169 5.73 -10.50 2.98
N THR A 170 6.13 -11.27 3.96
CA THR A 170 6.40 -12.71 3.80
C THR A 170 5.12 -13.55 3.84
N ALA A 171 5.18 -14.77 3.30
CA ALA A 171 4.04 -15.70 3.33
C ALA A 171 3.56 -16.00 4.76
N TRP A 172 4.46 -16.05 5.73
CA TRP A 172 4.11 -16.24 7.14
C TRP A 172 3.31 -15.05 7.71
N GLU A 173 3.73 -13.83 7.40
CA GLU A 173 3.03 -12.61 7.80
C GLU A 173 1.68 -12.48 7.07
N ALA A 174 1.65 -12.81 5.77
CA ALA A 174 0.43 -12.82 4.97
C ALA A 174 -0.62 -13.79 5.53
N GLY A 175 -0.21 -14.97 6.00
CA GLY A 175 -1.07 -15.91 6.71
C GLY A 175 -1.70 -15.29 7.96
N GLY A 176 -0.95 -14.46 8.68
CA GLY A 176 -1.42 -13.71 9.85
C GLY A 176 -2.48 -12.66 9.53
N THR A 177 -2.47 -12.11 8.32
CA THR A 177 -3.49 -11.16 7.85
C THR A 177 -4.87 -11.82 7.75
N ILE A 178 -4.93 -13.12 7.44
CA ILE A 178 -6.18 -13.88 7.42
C ILE A 178 -6.60 -14.26 8.84
N HIS A 179 -5.71 -14.94 9.57
CA HIS A 179 -5.95 -15.37 10.95
C HIS A 179 -4.66 -15.72 11.67
N THR A 180 -4.59 -15.40 12.96
CA THR A 180 -3.40 -15.69 13.80
C THR A 180 -3.06 -17.17 13.89
N ASP A 181 -4.05 -18.07 13.79
CA ASP A 181 -3.81 -19.53 13.81
C ASP A 181 -3.10 -20.00 12.56
N ILE A 182 -3.38 -19.41 11.39
CA ILE A 182 -2.66 -19.70 10.14
C ILE A 182 -1.19 -19.32 10.31
N GLN A 183 -0.91 -18.16 10.88
CA GLN A 183 0.45 -17.72 11.13
C GLN A 183 1.19 -18.64 12.12
N LYS A 184 0.56 -18.95 13.26
CA LYS A 184 1.15 -19.79 14.30
C LYS A 184 1.40 -21.22 13.83
N GLY A 185 0.43 -21.80 13.13
CA GLY A 185 0.48 -23.19 12.62
C GLY A 185 1.11 -23.31 11.23
N PHE A 186 1.67 -22.26 10.64
CA PHE A 186 2.14 -22.21 9.26
C PHE A 186 3.10 -23.37 8.92
N ILE A 187 2.80 -24.10 7.86
CA ILE A 187 3.63 -25.17 7.32
C ILE A 187 4.23 -24.75 5.97
N ARG A 188 3.39 -24.39 5.01
CA ARG A 188 3.74 -23.96 3.64
C ARG A 188 2.65 -23.06 3.07
N ALA A 189 3.03 -22.24 2.08
CA ALA A 189 2.09 -21.58 1.20
C ALA A 189 2.09 -22.27 -0.18
N GLU A 190 0.92 -22.64 -0.66
CA GLU A 190 0.71 -23.05 -2.05
C GLU A 190 0.45 -21.79 -2.86
N ILE A 191 1.34 -21.48 -3.79
CA ILE A 191 1.30 -20.24 -4.58
C ILE A 191 1.14 -20.57 -6.06
N ILE A 192 0.22 -19.86 -6.72
CA ILE A 192 0.12 -19.80 -8.18
C ILE A 192 0.18 -18.31 -8.53
N SER A 193 1.06 -17.91 -9.46
CA SER A 193 1.07 -16.52 -9.92
C SER A 193 -0.25 -16.18 -10.62
N PHE A 194 -0.68 -14.94 -10.54
CA PHE A 194 -1.92 -14.52 -11.22
C PHE A 194 -1.87 -14.78 -12.72
N ALA A 195 -0.71 -14.53 -13.36
CA ALA A 195 -0.52 -14.79 -14.77
C ALA A 195 -0.72 -16.28 -15.12
N ASP A 196 -0.06 -17.19 -14.38
CA ASP A 196 -0.22 -18.64 -14.57
C ASP A 196 -1.67 -19.11 -14.34
N PHE A 197 -2.35 -18.50 -13.37
CA PHE A 197 -3.74 -18.83 -13.07
C PHE A 197 -4.68 -18.45 -14.22
N ILE A 198 -4.51 -17.24 -14.80
CA ILE A 198 -5.32 -16.77 -15.93
C ILE A 198 -5.00 -17.58 -17.19
N GLU A 199 -3.69 -17.79 -17.50
CA GLU A 199 -3.24 -18.55 -18.65
C GLU A 199 -3.78 -19.98 -18.65
N ALA A 200 -3.76 -20.63 -17.49
CA ALA A 200 -4.26 -22.00 -17.33
C ALA A 200 -5.78 -22.09 -17.36
N GLY A 201 -6.52 -21.00 -17.18
CA GLY A 201 -7.97 -21.01 -17.10
C GLY A 201 -8.52 -21.46 -15.74
N GLY A 202 -7.75 -21.31 -14.66
CA GLY A 202 -8.19 -21.57 -13.31
C GLY A 202 -7.21 -22.38 -12.45
N GLU A 203 -7.51 -22.49 -11.16
CA GLU A 203 -6.63 -23.09 -10.17
C GLU A 203 -6.33 -24.58 -10.46
N THR A 204 -7.36 -25.36 -10.77
CA THR A 204 -7.22 -26.79 -11.06
C THR A 204 -6.33 -27.06 -12.26
N GLN A 205 -6.49 -26.28 -13.31
CA GLN A 205 -5.73 -26.39 -14.55
C GLN A 205 -4.26 -25.95 -14.32
N ALA A 206 -4.05 -24.87 -13.58
CA ALA A 206 -2.72 -24.42 -13.20
C ALA A 206 -1.96 -25.47 -12.35
N LYS A 207 -2.65 -26.13 -11.41
CA LYS A 207 -2.08 -27.26 -10.64
C LYS A 207 -1.69 -28.43 -11.54
N ARG A 208 -2.56 -28.83 -12.48
CA ARG A 208 -2.26 -29.90 -13.45
C ARG A 208 -1.09 -29.56 -14.37
N ALA A 209 -0.94 -28.29 -14.70
CA ALA A 209 0.17 -27.78 -15.50
C ALA A 209 1.50 -27.61 -14.71
N GLY A 210 1.50 -27.99 -13.41
CA GLY A 210 2.70 -27.87 -12.56
C GLY A 210 3.08 -26.43 -12.19
N LYS A 211 2.14 -25.47 -12.31
CA LYS A 211 2.36 -24.06 -12.01
C LYS A 211 2.25 -23.71 -10.51
N GLN A 212 1.74 -24.62 -9.69
CA GLN A 212 1.68 -24.45 -8.24
C GLN A 212 3.05 -24.68 -7.62
N ARG A 213 3.50 -23.72 -6.81
CA ARG A 213 4.72 -23.78 -6.01
C ARG A 213 4.37 -24.00 -4.55
N LEU A 214 5.26 -24.69 -3.82
CA LEU A 214 5.19 -24.85 -2.36
C LEU A 214 6.26 -23.96 -1.73
N GLU A 215 5.85 -22.85 -1.18
CA GLU A 215 6.73 -21.82 -0.67
C GLU A 215 6.90 -21.90 0.86
N LEU A 216 8.08 -21.50 1.32
CA LEU A 216 8.44 -21.42 2.74
C LEU A 216 7.86 -20.15 3.39
N LYS A 217 7.93 -20.10 4.71
CA LYS A 217 7.49 -18.92 5.50
C LYS A 217 8.20 -17.61 5.10
N THR A 218 9.41 -17.70 4.54
CA THR A 218 10.24 -16.54 4.13
C THR A 218 9.98 -16.08 2.70
N TYR A 219 9.11 -16.77 1.94
CA TYR A 219 8.73 -16.32 0.60
C TYR A 219 8.12 -14.93 0.66
N VAL A 220 8.64 -14.01 -0.14
CA VAL A 220 8.10 -12.65 -0.28
C VAL A 220 6.93 -12.68 -1.25
N MET A 221 5.74 -12.38 -0.74
CA MET A 221 4.50 -12.38 -1.52
C MET A 221 4.59 -11.42 -2.71
N GLN A 222 4.10 -11.90 -3.86
CA GLN A 222 3.99 -11.09 -5.07
C GLN A 222 2.55 -10.61 -5.25
N ASP A 223 2.41 -9.50 -5.99
CA ASP A 223 1.09 -8.90 -6.20
C ASP A 223 0.15 -9.86 -6.93
N TYR A 224 -1.01 -10.08 -6.35
CA TYR A 224 -2.05 -11.00 -6.80
C TYR A 224 -1.64 -12.49 -6.82
N ASP A 225 -0.66 -12.93 -6.05
CA ASP A 225 -0.42 -14.36 -5.81
C ASP A 225 -1.71 -15.03 -5.32
N LEU A 226 -2.17 -16.08 -6.03
CA LEU A 226 -3.21 -16.97 -5.50
C LEU A 226 -2.58 -17.87 -4.45
N THR A 227 -3.16 -17.86 -3.25
CA THR A 227 -2.53 -18.45 -2.08
C THR A 227 -3.49 -19.37 -1.32
N ASN A 228 -3.00 -20.56 -0.99
CA ASN A 228 -3.62 -21.45 -0.01
C ASN A 228 -2.58 -21.81 1.06
N PHE A 229 -2.88 -21.48 2.32
CA PHE A 229 -1.97 -21.75 3.43
C PHE A 229 -2.22 -23.14 4.02
N ARG A 230 -1.17 -23.96 4.08
CA ARG A 230 -1.17 -25.20 4.86
C ARG A 230 -0.72 -24.89 6.28
N PHE A 231 -1.54 -25.23 7.24
CA PHE A 231 -1.23 -24.97 8.65
C PHE A 231 -1.83 -26.06 9.56
N ASN A 232 -1.19 -26.27 10.72
CA ASN A 232 -1.72 -27.08 11.82
C ASN A 232 -2.62 -26.20 12.71
N LYS A 233 -3.75 -26.77 13.14
CA LYS A 233 -4.63 -26.15 14.14
C LYS A 233 -4.08 -26.32 15.53
#